data_5a7d780b0679e4bfcfbdadbc596b84cc
#
_entry.id   5a7d780b0679e4bfcfbdadbc596b84cc
#
_cell.length_a   1.000
_cell.length_b   1.000
_cell.length_c   1.000
_cell.angle_alpha   90.00
_cell.angle_beta   90.00
_cell.angle_gamma   90.00
#
_symmetry.space_group_name_H-M   'P 1'
#
loop_
_entity.id
_entity.type
_entity.pdbx_description
1 polymer ?
#
loop_
_entity_poly.entity_id
_entity_poly.type
_entity_poly.pdbx_seq_one_letter_code
_entity_poly.pdbx_strand_id
1 'polypeptide(L)'
;MSGEDLTNLNKIEHIVVLMMENRSFDHLLGYLALEGGRTDVDGLTSDMFNISTNGTVHRIHHLENTTFELDPCHEGNGVDEQISNNNGGFVLNFERMCRPVDPGGVMGYHNAADLPVYDHLAREFTICDRWFSS
;
A
#
# COMPACT_ATOMS: atom_id res chain seq x y z
N MET A 1 -3.18 -6.62 29.35
CA MET A 1 -1.85 -7.31 29.30
C MET A 1 -1.68 -8.04 30.60
N SER A 2 -1.40 -9.35 30.56
CA SER A 2 -1.14 -10.15 31.76
C SER A 2 0.23 -9.81 32.34
N GLY A 3 0.48 -10.17 33.62
CA GLY A 3 1.80 -9.91 34.24
C GLY A 3 2.94 -10.70 33.57
N GLU A 4 2.62 -11.79 32.85
CA GLU A 4 3.58 -12.58 32.05
C GLU A 4 3.99 -11.83 30.78
N ASP A 5 3.10 -11.05 30.15
CA ASP A 5 3.39 -10.27 28.94
C ASP A 5 4.45 -9.20 29.21
N LEU A 6 4.35 -8.52 30.37
CA LEU A 6 5.33 -7.51 30.79
C LEU A 6 6.70 -8.11 31.11
N THR A 7 6.74 -9.33 31.67
CA THR A 7 8.00 -10.02 31.97
C THR A 7 8.73 -10.46 30.68
N ASN A 8 8.02 -10.76 29.62
CA ASN A 8 8.62 -11.10 28.32
C ASN A 8 9.19 -9.87 27.60
N LEU A 9 8.52 -8.72 27.70
CA LEU A 9 9.05 -7.46 27.15
C LEU A 9 10.39 -7.06 27.79
N ASN A 10 10.56 -7.31 29.07
CA ASN A 10 11.83 -7.02 29.78
C ASN A 10 13.02 -7.88 29.33
N LYS A 11 12.81 -8.92 28.51
CA LYS A 11 13.88 -9.74 27.91
C LYS A 11 14.40 -9.18 26.60
N ILE A 12 13.73 -8.16 26.04
CA ILE A 12 14.13 -7.52 24.79
C ILE A 12 15.21 -6.49 25.12
N GLU A 13 16.41 -6.74 24.71
CA GLU A 13 17.55 -5.82 24.91
C GLU A 13 17.72 -4.85 23.74
N HIS A 14 17.30 -5.25 22.51
CA HIS A 14 17.45 -4.45 21.33
C HIS A 14 16.19 -4.51 20.46
N ILE A 15 15.81 -3.37 19.90
CA ILE A 15 14.74 -3.25 18.91
C ILE A 15 15.35 -2.70 17.63
N VAL A 16 15.21 -3.44 16.53
CA VAL A 16 15.65 -3.01 15.20
C VAL A 16 14.43 -2.60 14.40
N VAL A 17 14.40 -1.35 13.95
CA VAL A 17 13.36 -0.85 13.06
C VAL A 17 13.95 -0.76 11.64
N LEU A 18 13.42 -1.57 10.74
CA LEU A 18 13.71 -1.48 9.30
C LEU A 18 12.59 -0.69 8.64
N MET A 19 12.91 0.52 8.16
CA MET A 19 11.96 1.38 7.46
C MET A 19 12.18 1.26 5.95
N MET A 20 11.15 0.79 5.25
CA MET A 20 11.11 0.75 3.78
C MET A 20 10.12 1.83 3.34
N GLU A 21 10.62 2.92 2.78
CA GLU A 21 9.84 4.12 2.45
C GLU A 21 9.20 4.08 1.06
N ASN A 22 8.25 5.00 0.85
CA ASN A 22 7.62 5.34 -0.42
C ASN A 22 6.81 4.20 -1.06
N ARG A 23 6.20 3.34 -0.25
CA ARG A 23 5.24 2.33 -0.73
C ARG A 23 4.07 2.23 0.23
N SER A 24 2.86 2.29 -0.31
CA SER A 24 1.65 2.12 0.49
C SER A 24 1.45 0.65 0.87
N PHE A 25 0.63 0.43 1.90
CA PHE A 25 0.21 -0.90 2.30
C PHE A 25 -0.45 -1.65 1.13
N ASP A 26 -1.39 -1.01 0.46
CA ASP A 26 -2.13 -1.63 -0.65
C ASP A 26 -1.24 -2.02 -1.83
N HIS A 27 -0.20 -1.23 -2.12
CA HIS A 27 0.75 -1.54 -3.17
C HIS A 27 1.54 -2.83 -2.91
N LEU A 28 1.90 -3.10 -1.64
CA LEU A 28 2.76 -4.23 -1.26
C LEU A 28 1.98 -5.41 -0.66
N LEU A 29 0.94 -5.15 0.12
CA LEU A 29 0.22 -6.15 0.91
C LEU A 29 -1.29 -6.13 0.71
N GLY A 30 -1.84 -5.18 -0.05
CA GLY A 30 -3.28 -5.10 -0.31
C GLY A 30 -3.84 -6.35 -0.99
N TYR A 31 -3.02 -7.10 -1.74
CA TYR A 31 -3.39 -8.37 -2.36
C TYR A 31 -3.81 -9.45 -1.34
N LEU A 32 -3.41 -9.33 -0.08
CA LEU A 32 -3.76 -10.30 0.97
C LEU A 32 -5.27 -10.41 1.14
N ALA A 33 -6.00 -9.31 1.04
CA ALA A 33 -7.47 -9.33 1.02
C ALA A 33 -8.03 -9.80 -0.32
N LEU A 34 -7.47 -9.33 -1.43
CA LEU A 34 -7.97 -9.57 -2.79
C LEU A 34 -7.76 -10.99 -3.28
N GLU A 35 -6.55 -11.52 -3.13
CA GLU A 35 -6.10 -12.81 -3.66
C GLU A 35 -5.70 -13.80 -2.55
N GLY A 36 -5.19 -13.29 -1.43
CA GLY A 36 -4.64 -14.08 -0.33
C GLY A 36 -5.67 -14.69 0.61
N GLY A 37 -6.95 -14.36 0.47
CA GLY A 37 -8.05 -14.91 1.27
C GLY A 37 -8.08 -14.40 2.72
N ARG A 38 -7.35 -13.32 3.06
CA ARG A 38 -7.31 -12.69 4.38
C ARG A 38 -8.50 -11.74 4.55
N THR A 39 -9.53 -12.19 5.27
CA THR A 39 -10.73 -11.37 5.56
C THR A 39 -10.55 -10.45 6.77
N ASP A 40 -9.44 -10.58 7.48
CA ASP A 40 -9.05 -9.79 8.64
C ASP A 40 -8.14 -8.60 8.26
N VAL A 41 -7.82 -8.42 6.97
CA VAL A 41 -6.98 -7.37 6.44
C VAL A 41 -7.82 -6.34 5.70
N ASP A 42 -7.63 -5.06 6.02
CA ASP A 42 -8.19 -3.92 5.29
C ASP A 42 -7.30 -3.60 4.08
N GLY A 43 -7.51 -4.32 2.99
CA GLY A 43 -6.71 -4.26 1.78
C GLY A 43 -7.54 -4.02 0.52
N LEU A 44 -7.02 -4.42 -0.63
CA LEU A 44 -7.65 -4.19 -1.93
C LEU A 44 -8.93 -5.01 -2.14
N THR A 45 -9.88 -4.40 -2.84
CA THR A 45 -11.10 -5.06 -3.33
C THR A 45 -11.23 -4.88 -4.85
N SER A 46 -11.83 -5.84 -5.55
CA SER A 46 -11.88 -5.88 -7.02
C SER A 46 -12.67 -4.75 -7.68
N ASP A 47 -13.46 -4.01 -6.91
CA ASP A 47 -14.28 -2.88 -7.38
C ASP A 47 -13.55 -1.53 -7.26
N MET A 48 -12.38 -1.47 -6.62
CA MET A 48 -11.60 -0.24 -6.49
C MET A 48 -11.13 0.30 -7.83
N PHE A 49 -11.30 1.60 -8.03
CA PHE A 49 -10.88 2.32 -9.23
C PHE A 49 -10.67 3.80 -8.96
N ASN A 50 -9.93 4.44 -9.84
CA ASN A 50 -9.84 5.90 -9.94
C ASN A 50 -10.13 6.36 -11.38
N ILE A 51 -10.32 7.66 -11.59
CA ILE A 51 -10.67 8.24 -12.88
C ILE A 51 -9.62 9.30 -13.23
N SER A 52 -9.08 9.25 -14.47
CA SER A 52 -8.15 10.26 -15.00
C SER A 52 -8.89 11.52 -15.47
N THR A 53 -8.12 12.57 -15.81
CA THR A 53 -8.67 13.87 -16.24
C THR A 53 -9.56 13.78 -17.48
N ASN A 54 -9.32 12.81 -18.35
CA ASN A 54 -10.11 12.56 -19.56
C ASN A 54 -11.35 11.67 -19.34
N GLY A 55 -11.61 11.27 -18.08
CA GLY A 55 -12.73 10.40 -17.74
C GLY A 55 -12.48 8.89 -17.88
N THR A 56 -11.24 8.47 -18.18
CA THR A 56 -10.89 7.05 -18.24
C THR A 56 -10.87 6.44 -16.85
N VAL A 57 -11.51 5.28 -16.70
CA VAL A 57 -11.53 4.51 -15.45
C VAL A 57 -10.29 3.60 -15.39
N HIS A 58 -9.51 3.76 -14.33
CA HIS A 58 -8.34 2.95 -14.02
C HIS A 58 -8.63 2.07 -12.80
N ARG A 59 -8.76 0.77 -13.03
CA ARG A 59 -8.97 -0.20 -11.95
C ARG A 59 -7.64 -0.65 -11.36
N ILE A 60 -7.69 -1.18 -10.14
CA ILE A 60 -6.54 -1.89 -9.58
C ILE A 60 -6.13 -3.02 -10.52
N HIS A 61 -4.83 -3.26 -10.62
CA HIS A 61 -4.27 -4.32 -11.45
C HIS A 61 -2.92 -4.79 -10.92
N HIS A 62 -2.59 -6.04 -11.22
CA HIS A 62 -1.29 -6.60 -10.88
C HIS A 62 -0.19 -5.97 -11.74
N LEU A 63 0.94 -5.59 -11.12
CA LEU A 63 2.12 -5.07 -11.81
C LEU A 63 3.03 -6.21 -12.23
N GLU A 64 3.50 -6.17 -13.48
CA GLU A 64 4.42 -7.18 -14.03
C GLU A 64 5.87 -6.98 -13.58
N ASN A 65 6.18 -5.78 -13.09
CA ASN A 65 7.54 -5.43 -12.65
C ASN A 65 7.54 -4.66 -11.33
N THR A 66 8.59 -4.86 -10.53
CA THR A 66 8.79 -4.18 -9.23
C THR A 66 9.45 -2.81 -9.35
N THR A 67 9.77 -2.36 -10.56
CA THR A 67 10.37 -1.04 -10.82
C THR A 67 9.30 -0.03 -11.20
N PHE A 68 9.30 1.10 -10.52
CA PHE A 68 8.45 2.24 -10.83
C PHE A 68 9.33 3.41 -11.29
N GLU A 69 9.04 3.98 -12.46
CA GLU A 69 9.85 5.06 -13.02
C GLU A 69 9.58 6.43 -12.38
N LEU A 70 8.35 6.63 -11.90
CA LEU A 70 7.90 7.89 -11.33
C LEU A 70 7.23 7.64 -9.99
N ASP A 71 7.65 8.38 -8.96
CA ASP A 71 6.99 8.34 -7.65
C ASP A 71 5.76 9.26 -7.63
N PRO A 72 4.65 8.83 -7.02
CA PRO A 72 3.54 9.70 -6.68
C PRO A 72 3.98 10.85 -5.78
N CYS A 73 3.22 11.93 -5.73
CA CYS A 73 3.50 13.07 -4.88
C CYS A 73 3.38 12.68 -3.39
N HIS A 74 4.38 13.04 -2.58
CA HIS A 74 4.42 12.82 -1.12
C HIS A 74 4.22 14.11 -0.32
N GLU A 75 4.10 15.25 -0.99
CA GLU A 75 3.85 16.55 -0.34
C GLU A 75 2.41 16.60 0.20
N GLY A 76 2.22 17.26 1.34
CA GLY A 76 0.93 17.29 2.04
C GLY A 76 -0.26 17.65 1.14
N ASN A 77 -0.14 18.68 0.31
CA ASN A 77 -1.20 19.06 -0.61
C ASN A 77 -1.50 17.99 -1.68
N GLY A 78 -0.47 17.24 -2.10
CA GLY A 78 -0.63 16.13 -3.04
C GLY A 78 -1.34 14.96 -2.38
N VAL A 79 -1.00 14.66 -1.14
CA VAL A 79 -1.64 13.61 -0.34
C VAL A 79 -3.11 13.95 -0.08
N ASP A 80 -3.43 15.21 0.30
CA ASP A 80 -4.81 15.67 0.49
C ASP A 80 -5.66 15.47 -0.78
N GLU A 81 -5.09 15.73 -1.95
CA GLU A 81 -5.77 15.47 -3.22
C GLU A 81 -5.96 13.97 -3.48
N GLN A 82 -4.93 13.16 -3.24
CA GLN A 82 -4.97 11.69 -3.44
C GLN A 82 -6.07 11.03 -2.61
N ILE A 83 -6.19 11.40 -1.34
CA ILE A 83 -7.20 10.84 -0.42
C ILE A 83 -8.59 11.46 -0.57
N SER A 84 -8.71 12.52 -1.36
CA SER A 84 -10.01 13.17 -1.59
C SER A 84 -11.01 12.22 -2.26
N ASN A 85 -12.30 12.49 -2.09
CA ASN A 85 -13.37 11.68 -2.68
C ASN A 85 -13.24 10.17 -2.38
N ASN A 86 -12.95 9.84 -1.13
CA ASN A 86 -12.77 8.46 -0.68
C ASN A 86 -11.64 7.73 -1.43
N ASN A 87 -10.45 8.31 -1.40
CA ASN A 87 -9.25 7.84 -2.10
C ASN A 87 -9.37 7.85 -3.64
N GLY A 88 -10.25 8.69 -4.18
CA GLY A 88 -10.51 8.80 -5.61
C GLY A 88 -9.55 9.68 -6.39
N GLY A 89 -8.57 10.33 -5.72
CA GLY A 89 -7.72 11.34 -6.32
C GLY A 89 -6.33 10.86 -6.79
N PHE A 90 -5.95 9.61 -6.57
CA PHE A 90 -4.59 9.11 -6.85
C PHE A 90 -4.21 9.25 -8.33
N VAL A 91 -5.04 8.80 -9.24
CA VAL A 91 -4.78 8.89 -10.69
C VAL A 91 -4.73 10.34 -11.17
N LEU A 92 -5.66 11.19 -10.72
CA LEU A 92 -5.68 12.62 -11.07
C LEU A 92 -4.44 13.35 -10.60
N ASN A 93 -4.03 13.12 -9.35
CA ASN A 93 -2.83 13.73 -8.78
C ASN A 93 -1.57 13.26 -9.53
N PHE A 94 -1.45 11.95 -9.75
CA PHE A 94 -0.30 11.36 -10.46
C PHE A 94 -0.19 11.88 -11.89
N GLU A 95 -1.30 11.95 -12.63
CA GLU A 95 -1.36 12.51 -13.98
C GLU A 95 -0.89 13.97 -14.04
N ARG A 96 -1.38 14.78 -13.09
CA ARG A 96 -1.05 16.21 -13.05
C ARG A 96 0.38 16.51 -12.62
N MET A 97 0.85 15.82 -11.57
CA MET A 97 2.14 16.10 -10.94
C MET A 97 3.31 15.45 -11.67
N CYS A 98 3.14 14.21 -12.11
CA CYS A 98 4.21 13.38 -12.68
C CYS A 98 4.16 13.29 -14.20
N ARG A 99 2.99 13.53 -14.82
CA ARG A 99 2.77 13.40 -16.27
C ARG A 99 3.25 12.05 -16.83
N PRO A 100 2.84 10.93 -16.24
CA PRO A 100 3.27 9.60 -16.67
C PRO A 100 2.74 9.26 -18.05
N VAL A 101 3.36 8.27 -18.70
CA VAL A 101 2.84 7.67 -19.94
C VAL A 101 1.52 6.95 -19.66
N ASP A 102 1.47 6.22 -18.54
CA ASP A 102 0.26 5.56 -18.05
C ASP A 102 -0.11 6.11 -16.65
N PRO A 103 -1.15 6.95 -16.54
CA PRO A 103 -1.59 7.43 -15.25
C PRO A 103 -2.23 6.35 -14.37
N GLY A 104 -2.66 5.23 -14.97
CA GLY A 104 -3.20 4.08 -14.24
C GLY A 104 -2.16 3.29 -13.46
N GLY A 105 -0.88 3.45 -13.76
CA GLY A 105 0.21 2.75 -13.06
C GLY A 105 0.17 2.90 -11.54
N VAL A 106 -0.31 4.04 -11.01
CA VAL A 106 -0.47 4.27 -9.58
C VAL A 106 -1.53 3.36 -8.91
N MET A 107 -2.39 2.71 -9.70
CA MET A 107 -3.39 1.74 -9.24
C MET A 107 -2.87 0.29 -9.24
N GLY A 108 -1.59 0.12 -9.50
CA GLY A 108 -0.95 -1.18 -9.53
C GLY A 108 -0.63 -1.73 -8.14
N TYR A 109 -0.62 -3.05 -8.00
CA TYR A 109 -0.22 -3.76 -6.78
C TYR A 109 0.71 -4.94 -7.11
N HIS A 110 1.45 -5.38 -6.11
CA HIS A 110 2.25 -6.61 -6.15
C HIS A 110 1.59 -7.72 -5.34
N ASN A 111 1.94 -8.97 -5.63
CA ASN A 111 1.45 -10.12 -4.88
C ASN A 111 2.59 -11.00 -4.33
N ALA A 112 2.22 -12.18 -3.78
CA ALA A 112 3.15 -13.12 -3.18
C ALA A 112 4.26 -13.60 -4.13
N ALA A 113 3.99 -13.67 -5.43
CA ALA A 113 4.98 -14.11 -6.42
C ALA A 113 6.06 -13.06 -6.66
N ASP A 114 5.68 -11.77 -6.61
CA ASP A 114 6.61 -10.66 -6.80
C ASP A 114 7.44 -10.40 -5.54
N LEU A 115 6.80 -10.52 -4.37
CA LEU A 115 7.34 -10.13 -3.07
C LEU A 115 7.31 -11.28 -2.05
N PRO A 116 7.97 -12.42 -2.29
CA PRO A 116 7.84 -13.61 -1.46
C PRO A 116 8.32 -13.42 -0.01
N VAL A 117 9.26 -12.51 0.23
CA VAL A 117 9.73 -12.22 1.59
C VAL A 117 8.65 -11.46 2.37
N TYR A 118 7.99 -10.48 1.75
CA TYR A 118 6.89 -9.74 2.37
C TYR A 118 5.69 -10.65 2.63
N ASP A 119 5.35 -11.53 1.69
CA ASP A 119 4.29 -12.52 1.86
C ASP A 119 4.58 -13.43 3.06
N HIS A 120 5.79 -13.97 3.16
CA HIS A 120 6.20 -14.79 4.28
C HIS A 120 6.07 -14.04 5.62
N LEU A 121 6.58 -12.81 5.70
CA LEU A 121 6.50 -12.01 6.93
C LEU A 121 5.06 -11.70 7.30
N ALA A 122 4.21 -11.37 6.32
CA ALA A 122 2.80 -11.08 6.55
C ALA A 122 1.98 -12.29 7.01
N ARG A 123 2.43 -13.52 6.70
CA ARG A 123 1.79 -14.76 7.16
C ARG A 123 2.23 -15.18 8.55
N GLU A 124 3.49 -14.94 8.89
CA GLU A 124 4.09 -15.42 10.15
C GLU A 124 4.02 -14.40 11.28
N PHE A 125 3.86 -13.12 10.97
CA PHE A 125 3.92 -12.04 11.96
C PHE A 125 2.66 -11.15 11.92
N THR A 126 2.57 -10.25 12.88
CA THR A 126 1.51 -9.25 12.95
C THR A 126 1.72 -8.19 11.87
N ILE A 127 0.67 -7.85 11.14
CA ILE A 127 0.61 -6.72 10.21
C ILE A 127 -0.29 -5.62 10.78
N CYS A 128 0.03 -4.37 10.41
CA CYS A 128 -0.73 -3.19 10.78
C CYS A 128 -1.21 -2.52 9.48
N ASP A 129 -2.45 -2.82 9.09
CA ASP A 129 -3.08 -2.34 7.86
C ASP A 129 -3.69 -0.94 7.96
N ARG A 130 -3.67 -0.35 9.16
CA ARG A 130 -4.16 1.01 9.46
C ARG A 130 -3.10 1.87 10.16
N TRP A 131 -1.87 1.68 9.80
CA TRP A 131 -0.76 2.50 10.27
C TRP A 131 -0.50 3.62 9.27
N PHE A 132 -0.71 4.86 9.68
CA PHE A 132 -0.56 6.04 8.86
C PHE A 132 0.61 6.89 9.33
N SER A 133 1.28 7.57 8.39
CA SER A 133 2.24 8.60 8.72
C SER A 133 1.53 9.86 9.24
N SER A 134 2.22 10.61 10.09
CA SER A 134 1.73 11.91 10.60
C SER A 134 2.01 13.04 9.64
#